data_da4e77b76cf11fac4c301252a92b0966
#
_entry.id   da4e77b76cf11fac4c301252a92b0966
#
_cell.length_a   1.000
_cell.length_b   1.000
_cell.length_c   1.000
_cell.angle_alpha   90.00
_cell.angle_beta   90.00
_cell.angle_gamma   90.00
#
_symmetry.space_group_name_H-M   'P 1'
#
loop_
_entity.id
_entity.type
_entity.pdbx_description
1 polymer ?
#
loop_
_entity_poly.entity_id
_entity_poly.type
_entity_poly.pdbx_seq_one_letter_code
_entity_poly.pdbx_strand_id
1 'polypeptide(L)'
;MILKALIVDDQPDIRKLILMTMECEDFELHEAENGEDAWQLAQSLRPAIILLDVMMPGALDGYQVCEKVKNDPTLQSMTKVILLTARGQRTDIERGQSVGCDAYLVKPFSPIALLDTVDRLVSRA
;
A
#
# COMPACT_ATOMS: atom_id res chain seq x y z
N MET A 1 -14.64 -9.49 -12.42
CA MET A 1 -13.72 -8.36 -12.65
C MET A 1 -12.48 -8.52 -11.79
N ILE A 2 -11.29 -8.36 -12.39
CA ILE A 2 -10.03 -8.47 -11.66
C ILE A 2 -9.70 -7.11 -11.06
N LEU A 3 -9.48 -7.09 -9.75
CA LEU A 3 -9.08 -5.90 -9.03
C LEU A 3 -7.57 -5.69 -9.19
N LYS A 4 -7.13 -4.44 -9.13
CA LYS A 4 -5.72 -4.07 -9.24
C LYS A 4 -5.13 -3.82 -7.87
N ALA A 5 -3.89 -4.26 -7.67
CA ALA A 5 -3.11 -3.99 -6.48
C ALA A 5 -1.80 -3.32 -6.88
N LEU A 6 -1.43 -2.27 -6.16
CA LEU A 6 -0.18 -1.54 -6.39
C LEU A 6 0.75 -1.78 -5.21
N ILE A 7 1.94 -2.30 -5.49
CA ILE A 7 2.96 -2.59 -4.48
C ILE A 7 4.07 -1.56 -4.60
N VAL A 8 4.32 -0.83 -3.53
CA VAL A 8 5.28 0.28 -3.52
C VAL A 8 6.32 0.06 -2.44
N ASP A 9 7.56 -0.18 -2.83
CA ASP A 9 8.69 -0.33 -1.93
C ASP A 9 9.95 -0.05 -2.73
N ASP A 10 10.91 0.71 -2.16
CA ASP A 10 12.16 1.02 -2.83
C ASP A 10 13.14 -0.15 -2.78
N GLN A 11 12.91 -1.14 -1.93
CA GLN A 11 13.76 -2.32 -1.81
C GLN A 11 13.24 -3.43 -2.71
N PRO A 12 13.99 -3.82 -3.76
CA PRO A 12 13.52 -4.84 -4.70
C PRO A 12 13.19 -6.17 -4.07
N ASP A 13 13.95 -6.58 -3.03
CA ASP A 13 13.73 -7.86 -2.36
C ASP A 13 12.40 -7.89 -1.62
N ILE A 14 12.06 -6.80 -0.94
CA ILE A 14 10.79 -6.70 -0.21
C ILE A 14 9.63 -6.65 -1.21
N ARG A 15 9.77 -5.88 -2.26
CA ARG A 15 8.75 -5.77 -3.31
C ARG A 15 8.49 -7.14 -3.94
N LYS A 16 9.55 -7.89 -4.24
CA LYS A 16 9.45 -9.23 -4.81
C LYS A 16 8.74 -10.19 -3.86
N LEU A 17 9.07 -10.12 -2.56
CA LEU A 17 8.42 -10.96 -1.55
C LEU A 17 6.91 -10.70 -1.52
N ILE A 18 6.52 -9.44 -1.54
CA ILE A 18 5.10 -9.06 -1.53
C ILE A 18 4.40 -9.56 -2.80
N LEU A 19 5.03 -9.38 -3.96
CA LEU A 19 4.48 -9.85 -5.23
C LEU A 19 4.26 -11.35 -5.22
N MET A 20 5.24 -12.12 -4.75
CA MET A 20 5.13 -13.57 -4.65
C MET A 20 4.01 -13.99 -3.70
N THR A 21 3.88 -13.28 -2.58
CA THR A 21 2.81 -13.54 -1.62
C THR A 21 1.44 -13.27 -2.23
N MET A 22 1.32 -12.21 -3.02
CA MET A 22 0.05 -11.80 -3.63
C MET A 22 -0.32 -12.59 -4.88
N GLU A 23 0.60 -13.36 -5.44
CA GLU A 23 0.33 -14.16 -6.66
C GLU A 23 -0.78 -15.18 -6.47
N CYS A 24 -1.00 -15.66 -5.25
CA CYS A 24 -2.08 -16.61 -4.99
C CYS A 24 -3.45 -15.96 -4.89
N GLU A 25 -3.50 -14.63 -4.96
CA GLU A 25 -4.75 -13.86 -4.93
C GLU A 25 -5.12 -13.40 -6.34
N ASP A 26 -6.39 -13.08 -6.54
CA ASP A 26 -6.90 -12.70 -7.86
C ASP A 26 -6.75 -11.20 -8.12
N PHE A 27 -5.52 -10.69 -7.98
CA PHE A 27 -5.22 -9.29 -8.28
C PHE A 27 -4.36 -9.17 -9.54
N GLU A 28 -4.58 -8.11 -10.29
CA GLU A 28 -3.62 -7.66 -11.29
C GLU A 28 -2.58 -6.84 -10.54
N LEU A 29 -1.33 -7.30 -10.53
CA LEU A 29 -0.26 -6.72 -9.70
C LEU A 29 0.56 -5.69 -10.48
N HIS A 30 0.78 -4.53 -9.86
CA HIS A 30 1.60 -3.46 -10.40
C HIS A 30 2.61 -3.02 -9.33
N GLU A 31 3.73 -2.45 -9.75
CA GLU A 31 4.83 -2.07 -8.87
C GLU A 31 5.23 -0.61 -9.07
N ALA A 32 5.70 0.00 -7.98
CA ALA A 32 6.41 1.27 -8.02
C ALA A 32 7.53 1.23 -6.98
N GLU A 33 8.59 2.01 -7.20
CA GLU A 33 9.73 2.01 -6.29
C GLU A 33 9.94 3.36 -5.59
N ASN A 34 9.09 4.33 -5.87
CA ASN A 34 9.12 5.63 -5.20
C ASN A 34 7.72 6.24 -5.14
N GLY A 35 7.57 7.31 -4.36
CA GLY A 35 6.27 7.93 -4.12
C GLY A 35 5.69 8.63 -5.34
N GLU A 36 6.53 9.26 -6.16
CA GLU A 36 6.06 9.96 -7.35
C GLU A 36 5.44 9.00 -8.36
N ASP A 37 6.13 7.90 -8.64
CA ASP A 37 5.61 6.87 -9.54
C ASP A 37 4.36 6.22 -8.97
N ALA A 38 4.36 5.97 -7.64
CA ALA A 38 3.19 5.40 -6.97
C ALA A 38 1.96 6.28 -7.13
N TRP A 39 2.12 7.59 -6.94
CA TRP A 39 1.01 8.53 -7.08
C TRP A 39 0.47 8.55 -8.51
N GLN A 40 1.37 8.59 -9.51
CA GLN A 40 0.95 8.57 -10.91
C GLN A 40 0.20 7.29 -11.26
N LEU A 41 0.73 6.14 -10.82
CA LEU A 41 0.09 4.85 -11.06
C LEU A 41 -1.26 4.73 -10.34
N ALA A 42 -1.36 5.24 -9.12
CA ALA A 42 -2.63 5.22 -8.39
C ALA A 42 -3.71 5.97 -9.15
N GLN A 43 -3.38 7.12 -9.73
CA GLN A 43 -4.32 7.91 -10.49
C GLN A 43 -4.77 7.22 -11.78
N SER A 44 -3.86 6.54 -12.48
CA SER A 44 -4.19 5.88 -13.75
C SER A 44 -4.81 4.51 -13.57
N LEU A 45 -4.35 3.73 -12.58
CA LEU A 45 -4.82 2.37 -12.36
C LEU A 45 -6.09 2.29 -11.53
N ARG A 46 -6.28 3.23 -10.63
CA ARG A 46 -7.36 3.23 -9.64
C ARG A 46 -7.41 1.89 -8.92
N PRO A 47 -6.33 1.51 -8.21
CA PRO A 47 -6.25 0.19 -7.60
C PRO A 47 -7.24 0.02 -6.45
N ALA A 48 -7.64 -1.22 -6.21
CA ALA A 48 -8.46 -1.54 -5.05
C ALA A 48 -7.65 -1.42 -3.75
N ILE A 49 -6.34 -1.68 -3.83
CA ILE A 49 -5.46 -1.66 -2.67
C ILE A 49 -4.04 -1.21 -3.07
N ILE A 50 -3.41 -0.45 -2.17
CA ILE A 50 -2.00 -0.07 -2.29
C ILE A 50 -1.27 -0.56 -1.05
N LEU A 51 -0.19 -1.33 -1.25
CA LEU A 51 0.73 -1.72 -0.18
C LEU A 51 1.93 -0.77 -0.30
N LEU A 52 2.15 0.06 0.70
CA LEU A 52 2.92 1.29 0.56
C LEU A 52 3.94 1.44 1.67
N ASP A 53 5.23 1.29 1.31
CA ASP A 53 6.34 1.56 2.22
C ASP A 53 6.36 3.04 2.62
N VAL A 54 6.56 3.32 3.90
CA VAL A 54 6.59 4.70 4.39
C VAL A 54 7.92 5.40 4.16
N MET A 55 9.02 4.64 4.12
CA MET A 55 10.37 5.19 3.99
C MET A 55 10.90 4.97 2.58
N MET A 56 10.73 5.98 1.73
CA MET A 56 11.21 5.92 0.35
C MET A 56 11.96 7.20 -0.01
N PRO A 57 12.97 7.10 -0.90
CA PRO A 57 13.68 8.29 -1.37
C PRO A 57 12.78 9.12 -2.28
N GLY A 58 13.15 10.40 -2.45
CA GLY A 58 12.46 11.30 -3.36
C GLY A 58 11.56 12.29 -2.62
N ALA A 59 10.73 12.99 -3.38
CA ALA A 59 9.92 14.08 -2.86
C ALA A 59 8.70 13.61 -2.06
N LEU A 60 8.21 12.39 -2.31
CA LEU A 60 7.03 11.85 -1.62
C LEU A 60 7.39 10.57 -0.86
N ASP A 61 7.14 10.57 0.45
CA ASP A 61 7.21 9.33 1.24
C ASP A 61 5.84 8.64 1.23
N GLY A 62 5.75 7.50 1.91
CA GLY A 62 4.51 6.73 1.94
C GLY A 62 3.36 7.45 2.63
N TYR A 63 3.64 8.21 3.67
CA TYR A 63 2.60 8.99 4.35
C TYR A 63 2.01 10.04 3.42
N GLN A 64 2.85 10.72 2.65
CA GLN A 64 2.40 11.74 1.72
C GLN A 64 1.59 11.15 0.57
N VAL A 65 1.99 10.00 0.04
CA VAL A 65 1.21 9.31 -0.99
C VAL A 65 -0.16 8.89 -0.45
N CYS A 66 -0.19 8.34 0.77
CA CYS A 66 -1.45 7.96 1.42
C CYS A 66 -2.38 9.16 1.56
N GLU A 67 -1.84 10.29 2.02
CA GLU A 67 -2.63 11.52 2.17
C GLU A 67 -3.21 11.97 0.83
N LYS A 68 -2.42 11.93 -0.24
CA LYS A 68 -2.91 12.29 -1.58
C LYS A 68 -4.04 11.37 -2.03
N VAL A 69 -3.91 10.07 -1.81
CA VAL A 69 -4.94 9.09 -2.16
C VAL A 69 -6.22 9.37 -1.38
N LYS A 70 -6.10 9.61 -0.08
CA LYS A 70 -7.27 9.79 0.79
C LYS A 70 -7.93 11.16 0.62
N ASN A 71 -7.23 12.11 0.02
CA ASN A 71 -7.80 13.42 -0.32
C ASN A 71 -8.30 13.52 -1.75
N ASP A 72 -8.07 12.49 -2.56
CA ASP A 72 -8.54 12.47 -3.96
C ASP A 72 -10.00 12.02 -4.00
N PRO A 73 -10.90 12.80 -4.60
CA PRO A 73 -12.34 12.46 -4.62
C PRO A 73 -12.65 11.11 -5.25
N THR A 74 -11.86 10.68 -6.23
CA THR A 74 -12.06 9.39 -6.89
C THR A 74 -11.51 8.23 -6.05
N LEU A 75 -10.28 8.39 -5.52
CA LEU A 75 -9.57 7.31 -4.86
C LEU A 75 -9.98 7.09 -3.40
N GLN A 76 -10.42 8.15 -2.71
CA GLN A 76 -10.65 8.08 -1.26
C GLN A 76 -11.65 6.98 -0.85
N SER A 77 -12.62 6.67 -1.68
CA SER A 77 -13.63 5.68 -1.36
C SER A 77 -13.38 4.31 -1.99
N MET A 78 -12.51 4.24 -3.01
CA MET A 78 -12.31 2.98 -3.74
C MET A 78 -10.96 2.31 -3.44
N THR A 79 -9.96 3.05 -2.98
CA THR A 79 -8.61 2.55 -2.80
C THR A 79 -8.27 2.41 -1.32
N LYS A 80 -8.01 1.18 -0.89
CA LYS A 80 -7.53 0.91 0.47
C LYS A 80 -6.03 1.04 0.50
N VAL A 81 -5.47 1.56 1.60
CA VAL A 81 -4.04 1.76 1.75
C VAL A 81 -3.54 1.03 2.99
N ILE A 82 -2.57 0.14 2.79
CA ILE A 82 -1.83 -0.50 3.87
C ILE A 82 -0.44 0.11 3.90
N LEU A 83 -0.08 0.76 5.01
CA LEU A 83 1.27 1.29 5.19
C LEU A 83 2.19 0.21 5.73
N LEU A 84 3.39 0.11 5.17
CA LEU A 84 4.41 -0.85 5.56
C LEU A 84 5.58 -0.08 6.14
N THR A 85 6.03 -0.42 7.36
CA THR A 85 7.08 0.33 8.02
C THR A 85 7.97 -0.58 8.86
N ALA A 86 9.24 -0.22 8.98
CA ALA A 86 10.16 -0.86 9.91
C ALA A 86 9.98 -0.34 11.34
N ARG A 87 9.15 0.69 11.52
CA ARG A 87 8.95 1.37 12.80
C ARG A 87 7.53 1.18 13.29
N GLY A 88 7.38 0.51 14.43
CA GLY A 88 6.08 0.31 15.05
C GLY A 88 5.84 1.22 16.25
N GLN A 89 6.52 2.36 16.32
CA GLN A 89 6.37 3.28 17.44
C GLN A 89 5.03 4.00 17.36
N ARG A 90 4.53 4.41 18.54
CA ARG A 90 3.24 5.08 18.66
C ARG A 90 3.11 6.30 17.74
N THR A 91 4.17 7.12 17.64
CA THR A 91 4.15 8.30 16.79
C THR A 91 4.00 7.97 15.32
N ASP A 92 4.59 6.87 14.86
CA ASP A 92 4.49 6.43 13.48
C ASP A 92 3.08 5.91 13.18
N ILE A 93 2.50 5.17 14.11
CA ILE A 93 1.14 4.67 14.00
C ILE A 93 0.14 5.83 13.96
N GLU A 94 0.32 6.81 14.84
CA GLU A 94 -0.54 7.99 14.87
C GLU A 94 -0.45 8.77 13.57
N ARG A 95 0.75 8.90 12.99
CA ARG A 95 0.92 9.57 11.70
C ARG A 95 0.19 8.84 10.60
N GLY A 96 0.29 7.50 10.57
CA GLY A 96 -0.45 6.68 9.60
C GLY A 96 -1.95 6.90 9.71
N GLN A 97 -2.46 6.93 10.94
CA GLN A 97 -3.89 7.18 11.19
C GLN A 97 -4.29 8.59 10.75
N SER A 98 -3.44 9.58 10.99
CA SER A 98 -3.75 10.96 10.64
C SER A 98 -3.83 11.19 9.14
N VAL A 99 -3.10 10.41 8.33
CA VAL A 99 -3.19 10.49 6.86
C VAL A 99 -4.28 9.57 6.29
N GLY A 100 -4.98 8.86 7.16
CA GLY A 100 -6.15 8.08 6.77
C GLY A 100 -5.88 6.68 6.24
N CYS A 101 -4.75 6.07 6.59
CA CYS A 101 -4.48 4.70 6.13
C CYS A 101 -5.53 3.73 6.68
N ASP A 102 -5.78 2.66 5.94
CA ASP A 102 -6.77 1.66 6.32
C ASP A 102 -6.18 0.57 7.20
N ALA A 103 -4.89 0.33 7.09
CA ALA A 103 -4.17 -0.62 7.91
C ALA A 103 -2.67 -0.29 7.94
N TYR A 104 -1.96 -0.94 8.83
CA TYR A 104 -0.57 -0.65 9.14
C TYR A 104 0.12 -1.97 9.49
N LEU A 105 1.20 -2.30 8.79
CA LEU A 105 1.98 -3.50 9.06
C LEU A 105 3.42 -3.13 9.36
N VAL A 106 3.99 -3.72 10.42
CA VAL A 106 5.37 -3.48 10.83
C VAL A 106 6.26 -4.58 10.23
N LYS A 107 7.35 -4.18 9.59
CA LYS A 107 8.34 -5.11 9.04
C LYS A 107 9.22 -5.67 10.16
N PRO A 108 9.61 -6.94 10.11
CA PRO A 108 9.18 -7.94 9.14
C PRO A 108 7.78 -8.45 9.45
N PHE A 109 6.95 -8.56 8.44
CA PHE A 109 5.61 -9.13 8.58
C PHE A 109 5.59 -10.52 7.93
N SER A 110 4.69 -11.39 8.41
CA SER A 110 4.53 -12.70 7.80
C SER A 110 3.62 -12.60 6.56
N PRO A 111 3.80 -13.49 5.58
CA PRO A 111 2.88 -13.56 4.44
C PRO A 111 1.42 -13.74 4.86
N ILE A 112 1.17 -14.53 5.90
CA ILE A 112 -0.19 -14.74 6.41
C ILE A 112 -0.79 -13.44 6.95
N ALA A 113 -0.01 -12.67 7.71
CA ALA A 113 -0.48 -11.38 8.24
C ALA A 113 -0.81 -10.41 7.10
N LEU A 114 0.00 -10.40 6.05
CA LEU A 114 -0.25 -9.56 4.88
C LEU A 114 -1.55 -9.96 4.19
N LEU A 115 -1.74 -11.25 3.91
CA LEU A 115 -2.93 -11.75 3.23
C LEU A 115 -4.19 -11.52 4.07
N ASP A 116 -4.12 -11.75 5.39
CA ASP A 116 -5.26 -11.50 6.27
C ASP A 116 -5.67 -10.04 6.25
N THR A 117 -4.69 -9.14 6.24
CA THR A 117 -4.97 -7.70 6.20
C THR A 117 -5.62 -7.31 4.87
N VAL A 118 -5.10 -7.82 3.77
CA VAL A 118 -5.67 -7.58 2.44
C VAL A 118 -7.12 -8.09 2.38
N ASP A 119 -7.35 -9.32 2.86
CA ASP A 119 -8.68 -9.93 2.81
C ASP A 119 -9.71 -9.17 3.64
N ARG A 120 -9.29 -8.58 4.75
CA ARG A 120 -10.19 -7.78 5.58
C ARG A 120 -10.60 -6.47 4.91
N LEU A 121 -9.71 -5.90 4.10
CA LEU A 121 -9.94 -4.58 3.51
C LEU A 121 -10.61 -4.65 2.14
N VAL A 122 -10.38 -5.71 1.39
CA VAL A 122 -10.85 -5.82 0.01
C VAL A 122 -11.75 -7.03 -0.13
N SER A 123 -13.01 -6.79 -0.49
CA SER A 123 -13.95 -7.86 -0.80
C SER A 123 -13.78 -8.26 -2.27
N ARG A 124 -13.58 -9.55 -2.50
CA ARG A 124 -13.38 -10.11 -3.84
C ARG A 124 -14.47 -11.12 -4.21
N ALA A 125 -15.56 -11.06 -3.53
CA ALA A 125 -16.67 -11.97 -3.77
C ALA A 125 -17.33 -11.72 -5.13
#